data_c7a2456ea74f8fa14c4fcd6f5848738f
#
_entry.id   c7a2456ea74f8fa14c4fcd6f5848738f
#
_cell.length_a   1.000
_cell.length_b   1.000
_cell.length_c   1.000
_cell.angle_alpha   90.00
_cell.angle_beta   90.00
_cell.angle_gamma   90.00
#
_symmetry.space_group_name_H-M   'P 1'
#
loop_
_entity.id
_entity.type
_entity.pdbx_description
1 polymer ?
#
loop_
_entity_poly.entity_id
_entity_poly.type
_entity_poly.pdbx_seq_one_letter_code
_entity_poly.pdbx_strand_id
1 'polypeptide(L)'
;VEIKSMADGDTNEFYVPDEVILTVSELSGNHHDIIRQRLAEGQTFSVRTSWYGIKIYAEYELFMAGRIDWAGFVQKIYEAFDKKINDMVYAAVMAAGEKVLPSTQFNKTGTLAAATKDEFMTLIEDVQMATGDEVVVMGTKSALAKLSAMEDITWVSNAMKDERHTTGRLGMFEGIRLVEIPQRFANNDTSKKLVDNTKLLIMPVADNKFIKIYNEGD
;
A
#
# COMPACT_ATOMS: atom_id res chain seq x y z
N VAL A 1 -4.83 5.68 -6.48
CA VAL A 1 -6.16 5.29 -5.97
C VAL A 1 -7.21 5.74 -6.96
N GLU A 2 -8.08 4.85 -7.38
CA GLU A 2 -9.27 5.15 -8.20
C GLU A 2 -10.50 5.01 -7.31
N ILE A 3 -11.35 6.03 -7.31
CA ILE A 3 -12.62 6.02 -6.56
C ILE A 3 -13.75 6.09 -7.58
N LYS A 4 -14.68 5.13 -7.51
CA LYS A 4 -15.84 5.07 -8.38
C LYS A 4 -17.10 5.07 -7.52
N SER A 5 -18.01 5.98 -7.79
CA SER A 5 -19.35 6.01 -7.17
C SER A 5 -20.34 5.38 -8.12
N MET A 6 -21.21 4.51 -7.62
CA MET A 6 -22.19 3.76 -8.40
C MET A 6 -23.55 3.80 -7.71
N ALA A 7 -24.60 3.67 -8.50
CA ALA A 7 -25.95 3.55 -7.98
C ALA A 7 -26.15 2.17 -7.32
N ASP A 8 -27.11 2.10 -6.38
CA ASP A 8 -27.46 0.86 -5.70
C ASP A 8 -27.96 -0.18 -6.73
N GLY A 9 -27.36 -1.37 -6.73
CA GLY A 9 -27.70 -2.47 -7.61
C GLY A 9 -26.93 -2.55 -8.92
N ASP A 10 -25.99 -1.67 -9.19
CA ASP A 10 -25.09 -1.79 -10.35
C ASP A 10 -24.06 -2.89 -10.17
N THR A 11 -23.58 -3.45 -11.30
CA THR A 11 -22.55 -4.50 -11.29
C THR A 11 -21.18 -3.89 -10.97
N ASN A 12 -20.64 -4.22 -9.82
CA ASN A 12 -19.35 -3.73 -9.36
C ASN A 12 -18.21 -4.57 -9.94
N GLU A 13 -17.84 -4.31 -11.20
CA GLU A 13 -16.79 -5.05 -11.88
C GLU A 13 -15.63 -4.14 -12.27
N PHE A 14 -14.42 -4.65 -12.04
CA PHE A 14 -13.17 -4.09 -12.56
C PHE A 14 -12.59 -5.00 -13.60
N TYR A 15 -12.27 -4.43 -14.74
CA TYR A 15 -11.45 -5.10 -15.72
C TYR A 15 -9.98 -4.69 -15.51
N VAL A 16 -9.13 -5.69 -15.38
CA VAL A 16 -7.68 -5.51 -15.36
C VAL A 16 -7.14 -6.10 -16.65
N PRO A 17 -6.59 -5.27 -17.56
CA PRO A 17 -5.96 -5.77 -18.77
C PRO A 17 -4.75 -6.63 -18.39
N ASP A 18 -4.49 -7.66 -19.18
CA ASP A 18 -3.29 -8.48 -19.00
C ASP A 18 -2.10 -7.80 -19.69
N GLU A 19 -1.03 -7.60 -18.96
CA GLU A 19 0.24 -7.05 -19.47
C GLU A 19 1.20 -8.20 -19.77
N VAL A 20 0.92 -8.94 -20.87
CA VAL A 20 1.82 -10.03 -21.31
C VAL A 20 3.10 -9.44 -21.87
N ILE A 21 4.23 -9.87 -21.32
CA ILE A 21 5.54 -9.57 -21.89
C ILE A 21 5.74 -10.46 -23.12
N LEU A 22 5.75 -9.85 -24.31
CA LEU A 22 6.00 -10.55 -25.55
C LEU A 22 7.50 -10.80 -25.72
N THR A 23 7.87 -12.03 -26.07
CA THR A 23 9.26 -12.40 -26.36
C THR A 23 9.53 -12.33 -27.86
N VAL A 24 10.65 -11.73 -28.22
CA VAL A 24 11.12 -11.65 -29.61
C VAL A 24 12.06 -12.83 -29.87
N SER A 25 11.79 -13.59 -30.92
CA SER A 25 12.65 -14.72 -31.33
C SER A 25 13.61 -14.25 -32.44
N GLU A 26 14.87 -14.67 -32.33
CA GLU A 26 15.85 -14.50 -33.40
C GLU A 26 15.53 -15.45 -34.56
N LEU A 27 15.46 -14.89 -35.78
CA LEU A 27 15.20 -15.67 -37.00
C LEU A 27 16.53 -15.99 -37.69
N SER A 28 16.91 -17.23 -37.74
CA SER A 28 17.99 -17.71 -38.62
C SER A 28 17.41 -18.07 -40.00
N GLY A 29 18.04 -17.61 -41.05
CA GLY A 29 17.49 -17.45 -42.44
C GLY A 29 16.90 -18.68 -43.14
N ASN A 30 16.73 -19.83 -42.51
CA ASN A 30 16.23 -21.04 -43.18
C ASN A 30 15.05 -21.75 -42.47
N HIS A 31 14.70 -21.41 -41.24
CA HIS A 31 13.55 -21.97 -40.55
C HIS A 31 12.85 -20.92 -39.71
N HIS A 32 11.56 -20.68 -40.01
CA HIS A 32 10.71 -19.70 -39.34
C HIS A 32 9.77 -20.41 -38.35
N ASP A 33 10.31 -21.06 -37.36
CA ASP A 33 9.48 -21.64 -36.29
C ASP A 33 9.29 -20.63 -35.15
N ILE A 34 8.46 -19.62 -35.44
CA ILE A 34 8.07 -18.63 -34.45
C ILE A 34 6.92 -19.20 -33.62
N ILE A 35 7.16 -19.37 -32.32
CA ILE A 35 6.12 -19.77 -31.39
C ILE A 35 5.08 -18.67 -31.31
N ARG A 36 3.82 -19.01 -31.62
CA ARG A 36 2.70 -18.07 -31.51
C ARG A 36 2.51 -17.71 -30.04
N GLN A 37 2.54 -16.42 -29.75
CA GLN A 37 2.24 -15.89 -28.43
C GLN A 37 0.80 -15.36 -28.46
N ARG A 38 -0.02 -15.81 -27.53
CA ARG A 38 -1.41 -15.34 -27.39
C ARG A 38 -1.40 -14.13 -26.48
N LEU A 39 -2.05 -13.04 -26.92
CA LEU A 39 -2.46 -11.98 -26.04
C LEU A 39 -3.52 -12.57 -25.09
N ALA A 40 -3.26 -12.55 -23.80
CA ALA A 40 -4.22 -13.01 -22.84
C ALA A 40 -5.39 -11.99 -22.74
N GLU A 41 -6.55 -12.50 -22.43
CA GLU A 41 -7.69 -11.67 -22.06
C GLU A 41 -7.47 -11.24 -20.61
N GLY A 42 -7.62 -9.96 -20.28
CA GLY A 42 -7.55 -9.49 -18.91
C GLY A 42 -8.57 -10.18 -18.01
N GLN A 43 -8.51 -9.89 -16.73
CA GLN A 43 -9.42 -10.48 -15.74
C GLN A 43 -10.43 -9.46 -15.25
N THR A 44 -11.69 -9.90 -15.11
CA THR A 44 -12.74 -9.12 -14.48
C THR A 44 -12.89 -9.54 -13.03
N PHE A 45 -12.80 -8.61 -12.12
CA PHE A 45 -12.98 -8.82 -10.70
C PHE A 45 -14.27 -8.16 -10.24
N SER A 46 -15.12 -8.91 -9.54
CA SER A 46 -16.30 -8.37 -8.87
C SER A 46 -15.96 -8.00 -7.42
N VAL A 47 -16.42 -6.85 -6.97
CA VAL A 47 -16.24 -6.38 -5.60
C VAL A 47 -17.58 -6.43 -4.88
N ARG A 48 -17.58 -7.04 -3.70
CA ARG A 48 -18.77 -7.03 -2.82
C ARG A 48 -18.73 -5.78 -1.96
N THR A 49 -19.79 -5.03 -2.00
CA THR A 49 -20.02 -3.88 -1.12
C THR A 49 -20.54 -4.31 0.24
N SER A 50 -20.26 -3.54 1.25
CA SER A 50 -20.74 -3.75 2.62
C SER A 50 -21.27 -2.45 3.18
N TRP A 51 -22.38 -2.52 3.88
CA TRP A 51 -23.01 -1.36 4.50
C TRP A 51 -22.28 -0.96 5.79
N TYR A 52 -21.99 0.30 5.92
CA TYR A 52 -21.39 0.88 7.12
C TYR A 52 -22.26 2.02 7.63
N GLY A 53 -22.50 2.05 8.92
CA GLY A 53 -23.31 3.09 9.55
C GLY A 53 -22.82 3.46 10.94
N ILE A 54 -23.09 4.67 11.36
CA ILE A 54 -22.84 5.17 12.71
C ILE A 54 -24.18 5.50 13.35
N LYS A 55 -24.41 5.02 14.57
CA LYS A 55 -25.54 5.41 15.39
C LYS A 55 -25.04 6.25 16.56
N ILE A 56 -25.50 7.48 16.64
CA ILE A 56 -25.12 8.44 17.66
C ILE A 56 -26.38 8.88 18.40
N TYR A 57 -26.31 9.00 19.71
CA TYR A 57 -27.34 9.58 20.54
C TYR A 57 -26.72 10.60 21.50
N ALA A 58 -27.52 11.57 21.88
CA ALA A 58 -27.16 12.53 22.91
C ALA A 58 -28.30 12.62 23.93
N GLU A 59 -27.97 12.82 25.19
CA GLU A 59 -28.95 12.99 26.23
C GLU A 59 -29.64 14.35 26.07
N TYR A 60 -30.96 14.36 26.18
CA TYR A 60 -31.79 15.58 26.02
C TYR A 60 -31.39 16.71 26.98
N GLU A 61 -31.00 16.36 28.20
CA GLU A 61 -30.55 17.33 29.20
C GLU A 61 -29.28 18.08 28.77
N LEU A 62 -28.32 17.38 28.12
CA LEU A 62 -27.11 18.01 27.60
C LEU A 62 -27.41 18.92 26.42
N PHE A 63 -28.41 18.56 25.61
CA PHE A 63 -28.89 19.41 24.53
C PHE A 63 -29.52 20.69 25.07
N MET A 64 -30.42 20.59 26.04
CA MET A 64 -31.07 21.77 26.67
C MET A 64 -30.08 22.65 27.41
N ALA A 65 -28.99 22.07 27.94
CA ALA A 65 -27.92 22.82 28.57
C ALA A 65 -26.97 23.54 27.58
N GLY A 66 -27.22 23.44 26.27
CA GLY A 66 -26.38 24.06 25.22
C GLY A 66 -24.96 23.51 25.14
N ARG A 67 -24.74 22.27 25.65
CA ARG A 67 -23.42 21.66 25.68
C ARG A 67 -23.12 20.79 24.45
N ILE A 68 -24.07 20.71 23.51
CA ILE A 68 -23.91 19.91 22.28
C ILE A 68 -23.63 20.84 21.11
N ASP A 69 -22.45 20.70 20.53
CA ASP A 69 -22.08 21.34 19.28
C ASP A 69 -22.41 20.38 18.12
N TRP A 70 -23.52 20.65 17.42
CA TRP A 70 -23.97 19.86 16.27
C TRP A 70 -23.00 19.91 15.09
N ALA A 71 -22.39 21.06 14.83
CA ALA A 71 -21.43 21.20 13.74
C ALA A 71 -20.18 20.34 14.01
N GLY A 72 -19.64 20.39 15.22
CA GLY A 72 -18.54 19.54 15.64
C GLY A 72 -18.90 18.05 15.66
N PHE A 73 -20.18 17.72 15.90
CA PHE A 73 -20.67 16.34 15.84
C PHE A 73 -20.66 15.80 14.41
N VAL A 74 -21.17 16.55 13.44
CA VAL A 74 -21.18 16.19 12.02
C VAL A 74 -19.76 16.00 11.50
N GLN A 75 -18.86 16.91 11.86
CA GLN A 75 -17.45 16.78 11.49
C GLN A 75 -16.83 15.49 12.03
N LYS A 76 -17.08 15.12 13.28
CA LYS A 76 -16.60 13.86 13.86
C LYS A 76 -17.14 12.62 13.16
N ILE A 77 -18.36 12.68 12.61
CA ILE A 77 -18.93 11.60 11.79
C ILE A 77 -18.10 11.43 10.51
N TYR A 78 -17.85 12.51 9.78
CA TYR A 78 -17.03 12.47 8.58
C TYR A 78 -15.63 11.93 8.86
N GLU A 79 -14.96 12.43 9.89
CA GLU A 79 -13.65 11.95 10.31
C GLU A 79 -13.65 10.45 10.66
N ALA A 80 -14.75 9.95 11.25
CA ALA A 80 -14.89 8.52 11.57
C ALA A 80 -15.04 7.66 10.32
N PHE A 81 -15.80 8.12 9.31
CA PHE A 81 -15.90 7.44 8.02
C PHE A 81 -14.60 7.44 7.26
N ASP A 82 -13.93 8.59 7.14
CA ASP A 82 -12.61 8.69 6.50
C ASP A 82 -11.58 7.77 7.17
N LYS A 83 -11.60 7.74 8.50
CA LYS A 83 -10.74 6.81 9.25
C LYS A 83 -11.05 5.37 8.89
N LYS A 84 -12.33 4.98 8.82
CA LYS A 84 -12.74 3.62 8.48
C LYS A 84 -12.32 3.22 7.06
N ILE A 85 -12.49 4.12 6.09
CA ILE A 85 -12.07 3.89 4.70
C ILE A 85 -10.55 3.69 4.64
N ASN A 86 -9.78 4.56 5.28
CA ASN A 86 -8.33 4.43 5.34
C ASN A 86 -7.89 3.12 6.01
N ASP A 87 -8.55 2.71 7.09
CA ASP A 87 -8.27 1.45 7.80
C ASP A 87 -8.49 0.25 6.87
N MET A 88 -9.56 0.26 6.07
CA MET A 88 -9.85 -0.80 5.10
C MET A 88 -8.82 -0.82 3.96
N VAL A 89 -8.43 0.34 3.45
CA VAL A 89 -7.39 0.44 2.42
C VAL A 89 -6.07 -0.12 2.93
N TYR A 90 -5.62 0.26 4.12
CA TYR A 90 -4.39 -0.27 4.71
C TYR A 90 -4.45 -1.78 4.92
N ALA A 91 -5.56 -2.28 5.44
CA ALA A 91 -5.75 -3.72 5.63
C ALA A 91 -5.71 -4.48 4.30
N ALA A 92 -6.35 -3.95 3.25
CA ALA A 92 -6.34 -4.54 1.92
C ALA A 92 -4.94 -4.56 1.29
N VAL A 93 -4.21 -3.43 1.36
CA VAL A 93 -2.84 -3.32 0.83
C VAL A 93 -1.89 -4.28 1.53
N MET A 94 -1.95 -4.36 2.87
CA MET A 94 -1.10 -5.28 3.62
C MET A 94 -1.44 -6.75 3.35
N ALA A 95 -2.72 -7.08 3.20
CA ALA A 95 -3.15 -8.43 2.83
C ALA A 95 -2.77 -8.80 1.38
N ALA A 96 -2.78 -7.83 0.46
CA ALA A 96 -2.36 -8.05 -0.91
C ALA A 96 -0.86 -8.39 -1.00
N GLY A 97 -0.01 -7.67 -0.25
CA GLY A 97 1.43 -7.93 -0.22
C GLY A 97 1.78 -9.37 0.22
N GLU A 98 0.97 -9.98 1.07
CA GLU A 98 1.15 -11.38 1.51
C GLU A 98 0.75 -12.41 0.44
N LYS A 99 -0.02 -12.01 -0.57
CA LYS A 99 -0.56 -12.89 -1.62
C LYS A 99 0.15 -12.80 -2.96
N VAL A 100 1.17 -11.95 -3.07
CA VAL A 100 1.93 -11.81 -4.33
C VAL A 100 2.65 -13.11 -4.64
N LEU A 101 2.54 -13.58 -5.88
CA LEU A 101 3.15 -14.82 -6.36
C LEU A 101 4.29 -14.52 -7.35
N PRO A 102 5.37 -15.31 -7.32
CA PRO A 102 5.67 -16.39 -6.36
C PRO A 102 6.06 -15.84 -4.99
N SER A 103 5.44 -16.34 -3.94
CA SER A 103 5.63 -15.83 -2.57
C SER A 103 7.07 -15.96 -2.05
N THR A 104 7.82 -16.93 -2.55
CA THR A 104 9.24 -17.13 -2.19
C THR A 104 10.17 -16.05 -2.73
N GLN A 105 9.79 -15.40 -3.85
CA GLN A 105 10.55 -14.33 -4.47
C GLN A 105 10.15 -12.95 -3.94
N PHE A 106 8.85 -12.69 -3.89
CA PHE A 106 8.32 -11.35 -3.56
C PHE A 106 7.93 -11.17 -2.08
N ASN A 107 8.01 -12.21 -1.27
CA ASN A 107 7.74 -12.13 0.16
C ASN A 107 8.91 -12.73 0.95
N LYS A 108 9.64 -11.89 1.66
CA LYS A 108 10.80 -12.28 2.48
C LYS A 108 10.54 -11.95 3.93
N THR A 109 10.96 -12.85 4.80
CA THR A 109 10.93 -12.65 6.25
C THR A 109 12.34 -12.79 6.80
N GLY A 110 12.75 -11.85 7.65
CA GLY A 110 14.08 -11.82 8.21
C GLY A 110 14.32 -10.61 9.09
N THR A 111 15.52 -10.51 9.65
CA THR A 111 15.93 -9.35 10.42
C THR A 111 16.67 -8.37 9.52
N LEU A 112 16.31 -7.09 9.59
CA LEU A 112 17.00 -6.03 8.87
C LEU A 112 18.33 -5.74 9.56
N ALA A 113 19.43 -6.14 8.91
CA ALA A 113 20.80 -5.97 9.37
C ALA A 113 21.73 -5.78 8.18
N ALA A 114 22.96 -5.32 8.39
CA ALA A 114 23.94 -5.16 7.32
C ALA A 114 24.16 -6.48 6.53
N ALA A 115 24.13 -7.62 7.18
CA ALA A 115 24.28 -8.94 6.54
C ALA A 115 23.13 -9.32 5.59
N THR A 116 21.94 -8.71 5.73
CA THR A 116 20.76 -8.99 4.89
C THR A 116 20.46 -7.88 3.89
N LYS A 117 21.37 -6.91 3.74
CA LYS A 117 21.21 -5.80 2.81
C LYS A 117 21.08 -6.28 1.37
N ASP A 118 21.94 -7.21 0.95
CA ASP A 118 21.94 -7.74 -0.43
C ASP A 118 20.63 -8.47 -0.76
N GLU A 119 20.10 -9.24 0.20
CA GLU A 119 18.80 -9.92 0.02
C GLU A 119 17.64 -8.92 -0.13
N PHE A 120 17.70 -7.82 0.61
CA PHE A 120 16.69 -6.77 0.53
C PHE A 120 16.79 -6.02 -0.80
N MET A 121 18.01 -5.71 -1.27
CA MET A 121 18.24 -5.08 -2.57
C MET A 121 17.80 -6.00 -3.72
N THR A 122 18.11 -7.29 -3.66
CA THR A 122 17.63 -8.27 -4.64
C THR A 122 16.11 -8.31 -4.71
N LEU A 123 15.41 -8.27 -3.57
CA LEU A 123 13.95 -8.22 -3.55
C LEU A 123 13.41 -6.96 -4.25
N ILE A 124 14.06 -5.81 -4.07
CA ILE A 124 13.68 -4.57 -4.73
C ILE A 124 13.90 -4.66 -6.25
N GLU A 125 15.04 -5.19 -6.68
CA GLU A 125 15.35 -5.42 -8.10
C GLU A 125 14.38 -6.39 -8.74
N ASP A 126 14.00 -7.46 -8.05
CA ASP A 126 13.00 -8.41 -8.52
C ASP A 126 11.65 -7.75 -8.77
N VAL A 127 11.22 -6.86 -7.87
CA VAL A 127 9.96 -6.11 -8.05
C VAL A 127 10.09 -5.13 -9.22
N GLN A 128 11.21 -4.42 -9.36
CA GLN A 128 11.45 -3.51 -10.49
C GLN A 128 11.45 -4.26 -11.82
N MET A 129 12.11 -5.40 -11.90
CA MET A 129 12.13 -6.24 -13.11
C MET A 129 10.74 -6.79 -13.46
N ALA A 130 9.97 -7.18 -12.45
CA ALA A 130 8.62 -7.72 -12.67
C ALA A 130 7.61 -6.66 -13.12
N THR A 131 7.78 -5.41 -12.70
CA THR A 131 6.83 -4.32 -13.00
C THR A 131 7.31 -3.39 -14.11
N GLY A 132 8.62 -3.31 -14.33
CA GLY A 132 9.23 -2.34 -15.25
C GLY A 132 9.25 -0.90 -14.74
N ASP A 133 8.79 -0.66 -13.52
CA ASP A 133 8.61 0.66 -12.93
C ASP A 133 9.60 0.93 -11.78
N GLU A 134 9.77 2.19 -11.43
CA GLU A 134 10.45 2.57 -10.20
C GLU A 134 9.65 2.09 -8.98
N VAL A 135 10.34 1.79 -7.88
CA VAL A 135 9.69 1.34 -6.65
C VAL A 135 9.91 2.32 -5.51
N VAL A 136 8.98 2.29 -4.57
CA VAL A 136 9.07 2.97 -3.28
C VAL A 136 8.91 1.95 -2.16
N VAL A 137 9.63 2.15 -1.06
CA VAL A 137 9.47 1.34 0.14
C VAL A 137 8.57 2.10 1.12
N MET A 138 7.48 1.46 1.49
CA MET A 138 6.49 2.02 2.41
C MET A 138 6.50 1.26 3.74
N GLY A 139 6.33 1.98 4.82
CA GLY A 139 6.25 1.38 6.14
C GLY A 139 5.96 2.39 7.23
N THR A 140 5.75 1.92 8.45
CA THR A 140 5.64 2.82 9.60
C THR A 140 6.99 3.45 9.91
N LYS A 141 7.00 4.60 10.60
CA LYS A 141 8.24 5.25 11.04
C LYS A 141 9.18 4.29 11.76
N SER A 142 8.63 3.42 12.61
CA SER A 142 9.37 2.42 13.37
C SER A 142 9.97 1.31 12.47
N ALA A 143 9.27 0.90 11.41
CA ALA A 143 9.76 -0.08 10.44
C ALA A 143 10.87 0.53 9.57
N LEU A 144 10.64 1.74 9.04
CA LEU A 144 11.61 2.46 8.22
C LEU A 144 12.89 2.81 8.99
N ALA A 145 12.78 3.12 10.28
CA ALA A 145 13.95 3.39 11.11
C ALA A 145 14.90 2.18 11.21
N LYS A 146 14.39 0.96 11.04
CA LYS A 146 15.21 -0.26 11.05
C LYS A 146 16.10 -0.39 9.81
N LEU A 147 15.72 0.21 8.69
CA LEU A 147 16.56 0.21 7.48
C LEU A 147 17.93 0.88 7.73
N SER A 148 17.98 1.81 8.64
CA SER A 148 19.25 2.43 9.02
C SER A 148 20.24 1.46 9.70
N ALA A 149 19.80 0.29 10.15
CA ALA A 149 20.69 -0.76 10.66
C ALA A 149 21.39 -1.55 9.54
N MET A 150 20.91 -1.41 8.30
CA MET A 150 21.55 -1.99 7.12
C MET A 150 22.65 -1.11 6.55
N GLU A 151 22.72 0.18 6.94
CA GLU A 151 23.75 1.11 6.50
C GLU A 151 25.00 1.00 7.35
N ASP A 152 26.16 1.01 6.70
CA ASP A 152 27.43 1.17 7.41
C ASP A 152 27.56 2.65 7.85
N ILE A 153 27.67 2.85 9.15
CA ILE A 153 27.79 4.19 9.78
C ILE A 153 28.97 4.99 9.22
N THR A 154 30.01 4.32 8.73
CA THR A 154 31.19 4.97 8.15
C THR A 154 30.90 5.61 6.80
N TRP A 155 29.94 5.10 6.05
CA TRP A 155 29.56 5.56 4.71
C TRP A 155 28.48 6.64 4.71
N VAL A 156 27.72 6.74 5.78
CA VAL A 156 26.61 7.70 5.89
C VAL A 156 27.14 9.12 6.02
N SER A 157 26.74 10.00 5.11
CA SER A 157 27.10 11.42 5.14
C SER A 157 26.57 12.13 6.39
N ASN A 158 27.20 13.23 6.79
CA ASN A 158 26.71 14.01 7.93
C ASN A 158 25.29 14.55 7.68
N ALA A 159 24.95 14.92 6.44
CA ALA A 159 23.60 15.36 6.09
C ALA A 159 22.55 14.25 6.33
N MET A 160 22.85 13.01 5.99
CA MET A 160 21.94 11.88 6.27
C MET A 160 21.81 11.58 7.77
N LYS A 161 22.89 11.79 8.54
CA LYS A 161 22.84 11.66 10.01
C LYS A 161 21.93 12.73 10.62
N ASP A 162 22.04 13.97 10.13
CA ASP A 162 21.21 15.09 10.57
C ASP A 162 19.74 14.88 10.18
N GLU A 163 19.47 14.40 8.97
CA GLU A 163 18.12 14.04 8.53
C GLU A 163 17.51 12.96 9.44
N ARG A 164 18.27 11.91 9.75
CA ARG A 164 17.82 10.86 10.67
C ARG A 164 17.55 11.40 12.07
N HIS A 165 18.38 12.32 12.55
CA HIS A 165 18.16 12.97 13.85
C HIS A 165 16.87 13.83 13.85
N THR A 166 16.60 14.53 12.76
CA THR A 166 15.46 15.44 12.66
C THR A 166 14.16 14.69 12.42
N THR A 167 14.16 13.71 11.50
CA THR A 167 12.93 13.00 11.08
C THR A 167 12.73 11.67 11.80
N GLY A 168 13.80 11.10 12.36
CA GLY A 168 13.81 9.78 12.98
C GLY A 168 13.85 8.61 11.99
N ARG A 169 14.03 8.88 10.68
CA ARG A 169 14.19 7.92 9.60
C ARG A 169 15.00 8.52 8.46
N LEU A 170 15.46 7.69 7.53
CA LEU A 170 16.02 8.15 6.26
C LEU A 170 14.89 8.50 5.29
N GLY A 171 15.07 9.50 4.45
CA GLY A 171 14.15 9.84 3.35
C GLY A 171 14.37 8.95 2.12
N MET A 172 15.62 8.54 1.92
CA MET A 172 16.03 7.63 0.84
C MET A 172 16.95 6.55 1.40
N PHE A 173 16.91 5.37 0.77
CA PHE A 173 17.79 4.25 1.06
C PHE A 173 18.30 3.70 -0.27
N GLU A 174 19.62 3.75 -0.52
CA GLU A 174 20.25 3.30 -1.77
C GLU A 174 19.56 3.86 -3.04
N GLY A 175 19.21 5.15 -3.03
CA GLY A 175 18.50 5.79 -4.14
C GLY A 175 16.99 5.54 -4.19
N ILE A 176 16.45 4.71 -3.31
CA ILE A 176 15.04 4.36 -3.27
C ILE A 176 14.31 5.24 -2.25
N ARG A 177 13.19 5.80 -2.66
CA ARG A 177 12.37 6.67 -1.83
C ARG A 177 11.66 5.88 -0.73
N LEU A 178 11.76 6.37 0.50
CA LEU A 178 11.05 5.83 1.66
C LEU A 178 9.79 6.66 1.96
N VAL A 179 8.64 6.00 1.99
CA VAL A 179 7.34 6.63 2.25
C VAL A 179 6.80 6.16 3.59
N GLU A 180 6.53 7.11 4.47
CA GLU A 180 5.98 6.81 5.78
C GLU A 180 4.47 6.60 5.72
N ILE A 181 4.01 5.49 6.30
CA ILE A 181 2.60 5.24 6.59
C ILE A 181 2.34 5.69 8.03
N PRO A 182 1.50 6.72 8.25
CA PRO A 182 1.22 7.18 9.60
C PRO A 182 0.52 6.09 10.41
N GLN A 183 1.08 5.78 11.58
CA GLN A 183 0.54 4.77 12.49
C GLN A 183 -0.69 5.31 13.23
N ARG A 184 -1.69 4.46 13.38
CA ARG A 184 -2.93 4.76 14.11
C ARG A 184 -3.33 3.57 14.98
N PHE A 185 -4.20 3.82 15.94
CA PHE A 185 -4.85 2.75 16.71
C PHE A 185 -6.06 2.22 15.95
N ALA A 186 -6.21 0.89 15.92
CA ALA A 186 -7.33 0.23 15.28
C ALA A 186 -8.60 0.41 16.12
N ASN A 187 -9.71 0.81 15.49
CA ASN A 187 -11.05 0.88 16.12
C ASN A 187 -11.09 1.58 17.49
N ASN A 188 -10.31 2.66 17.69
CA ASN A 188 -10.16 3.36 18.96
C ASN A 188 -9.65 2.50 20.13
N ASP A 189 -9.09 1.34 19.83
CA ASP A 189 -8.43 0.47 20.81
C ASP A 189 -6.94 0.81 20.87
N THR A 190 -6.51 1.44 21.94
CA THR A 190 -5.11 1.85 22.15
C THR A 190 -4.15 0.68 22.32
N SER A 191 -4.66 -0.53 22.52
CA SER A 191 -3.85 -1.76 22.61
C SER A 191 -3.46 -2.31 21.24
N LYS A 192 -4.19 -1.95 20.16
CA LYS A 192 -4.00 -2.47 18.81
C LYS A 192 -3.56 -1.38 17.84
N LYS A 193 -2.44 -1.62 17.20
CA LYS A 193 -1.96 -0.78 16.10
C LYS A 193 -2.60 -1.23 14.79
N LEU A 194 -2.91 -0.27 13.92
CA LEU A 194 -3.51 -0.55 12.62
C LEU A 194 -2.51 -1.21 11.66
N VAL A 195 -1.30 -0.66 11.60
CA VAL A 195 -0.26 -1.12 10.69
C VAL A 195 0.81 -1.87 11.50
N ASP A 196 1.23 -3.02 10.99
CA ASP A 196 2.31 -3.80 11.61
C ASP A 196 3.65 -3.07 11.50
N ASN A 197 4.31 -2.80 12.61
CA ASN A 197 5.60 -2.13 12.68
C ASN A 197 6.78 -3.02 12.23
N THR A 198 6.52 -4.28 11.92
CA THR A 198 7.54 -5.23 11.49
C THR A 198 7.56 -5.45 9.99
N LYS A 199 6.59 -4.89 9.26
CA LYS A 199 6.44 -5.07 7.82
C LYS A 199 6.87 -3.84 7.05
N LEU A 200 7.56 -4.07 5.95
CA LEU A 200 7.84 -3.10 4.89
C LEU A 200 7.14 -3.56 3.63
N LEU A 201 6.63 -2.63 2.86
CA LEU A 201 5.94 -2.88 1.62
C LEU A 201 6.72 -2.20 0.49
N ILE A 202 7.11 -2.97 -0.52
CA ILE A 202 7.76 -2.48 -1.73
C ILE A 202 6.67 -2.34 -2.78
N MET A 203 6.46 -1.13 -3.29
CA MET A 203 5.40 -0.85 -4.24
C MET A 203 5.95 -0.15 -5.48
N PRO A 204 5.52 -0.57 -6.68
CA PRO A 204 5.87 0.13 -7.91
C PRO A 204 5.18 1.49 -7.96
N VAL A 205 5.86 2.46 -8.54
CA VAL A 205 5.33 3.81 -8.85
C VAL A 205 4.85 3.80 -10.30
N ALA A 206 3.72 3.17 -10.53
CA ALA A 206 3.11 3.07 -11.84
C ALA A 206 1.98 4.09 -12.01
N ASP A 207 1.67 4.45 -13.25
CA ASP A 207 0.47 5.23 -13.60
C ASP A 207 -0.82 4.45 -13.33
N ASN A 208 -0.74 3.12 -13.30
CA ASN A 208 -1.84 2.24 -12.96
C ASN A 208 -2.28 2.39 -11.50
N LYS A 209 -3.54 2.74 -11.31
CA LYS A 209 -4.15 2.91 -9.99
C LYS A 209 -4.58 1.55 -9.45
N PHE A 210 -3.67 0.83 -8.79
CA PHE A 210 -3.92 -0.52 -8.27
C PHE A 210 -4.81 -0.55 -7.01
N ILE A 211 -5.04 0.57 -6.34
CA ILE A 211 -6.04 0.67 -5.27
C ILE A 211 -7.31 1.26 -5.86
N LYS A 212 -8.37 0.46 -5.85
CA LYS A 212 -9.68 0.85 -6.36
C LYS A 212 -10.69 0.82 -5.22
N ILE A 213 -11.42 1.91 -5.04
CA ILE A 213 -12.44 2.06 -4.00
C ILE A 213 -13.78 2.25 -4.68
N TYR A 214 -14.74 1.43 -4.30
CA TYR A 214 -16.14 1.58 -4.72
C TYR A 214 -16.96 2.16 -3.57
N ASN A 215 -17.66 3.23 -3.88
CA ASN A 215 -18.71 3.77 -3.03
C ASN A 215 -20.06 3.49 -3.72
N GLU A 216 -20.94 2.76 -3.06
CA GLU A 216 -22.30 2.48 -3.49
C GLU A 216 -23.24 3.26 -2.56
N GLY A 217 -24.16 4.00 -3.16
CA GLY A 217 -25.12 4.86 -2.48
C GLY A 217 -24.99 6.32 -2.93
N ASP A 218 -26.10 7.03 -2.81
CA ASP A 218 -26.21 8.49 -3.05
C ASP A 218 -25.60 9.31 -1.89
#